data_aff6b0fd910ddfbe8bbb87e2a6edf2ec
#
_entry.id   aff6b0fd910ddfbe8bbb87e2a6edf2ec
#
_cell.length_a   1.000
_cell.length_b   1.000
_cell.length_c   1.000
_cell.angle_alpha   90.00
_cell.angle_beta   90.00
_cell.angle_gamma   90.00
#
_symmetry.space_group_name_H-M   'P 1'
#
loop_
_entity.id
_entity.type
_entity.pdbx_description
1 polymer ?
#
loop_
_entity_poly.entity_id
_entity_poly.type
_entity_poly.pdbx_seq_one_letter_code
_entity_poly.pdbx_strand_id
1 'polypeptide(L)'
;MTYMKSSFYLISALILAGILSQRAAVALPSFSAYEYHQSTVKCEVPQRFMVKQLPYLKDNSRVILEGNIQTQLDPEHYLFADYSGVVEIKISAALWGKTIITPYDTVRIEGEMEKDRHSIMIMADNIDVVKNPA
;
A
#
# COMPACT_ATOMS: atom_id res chain seq x y z
N MET A 1 -37.72 -20.57 -69.28
CA MET A 1 -36.24 -20.57 -69.31
C MET A 1 -35.60 -19.32 -68.73
N THR A 2 -36.34 -18.51 -68.19
CA THR A 2 -35.84 -17.22 -67.61
C THR A 2 -35.74 -17.24 -66.10
N TYR A 3 -35.96 -18.37 -65.52
CA TYR A 3 -36.03 -18.43 -64.04
C TYR A 3 -34.71 -18.55 -63.32
N MET A 4 -33.72 -18.92 -64.00
CA MET A 4 -32.44 -19.18 -63.35
C MET A 4 -31.58 -17.94 -63.15
N LYS A 5 -31.90 -16.87 -63.79
CA LYS A 5 -31.06 -15.68 -63.74
C LYS A 5 -31.29 -14.79 -62.56
N SER A 6 -32.47 -14.83 -61.97
CA SER A 6 -32.81 -13.96 -60.86
C SER A 6 -32.24 -14.46 -59.52
N SER A 7 -32.02 -15.74 -59.42
CA SER A 7 -31.53 -16.33 -58.19
C SER A 7 -30.07 -16.01 -57.88
N PHE A 8 -29.28 -15.85 -58.94
CA PHE A 8 -27.86 -15.55 -58.76
C PHE A 8 -27.56 -14.16 -58.29
N TYR A 9 -28.37 -13.21 -58.64
CA TYR A 9 -28.17 -11.82 -58.21
C TYR A 9 -28.42 -11.62 -56.72
N LEU A 10 -29.33 -12.34 -56.15
CA LEU A 10 -29.64 -12.25 -54.75
C LEU A 10 -28.51 -12.79 -53.86
N ILE A 11 -27.85 -13.83 -54.32
CA ILE A 11 -26.75 -14.44 -53.60
C ILE A 11 -25.53 -13.53 -53.59
N SER A 12 -25.24 -12.89 -54.70
CA SER A 12 -24.10 -11.96 -54.77
C SER A 12 -24.30 -10.69 -53.93
N ALA A 13 -25.52 -10.23 -53.81
CA ALA A 13 -25.82 -9.08 -52.95
C ALA A 13 -25.63 -9.39 -51.46
N LEU A 14 -25.98 -10.59 -51.03
CA LEU A 14 -25.78 -11.03 -49.66
C LEU A 14 -24.32 -11.20 -49.31
N ILE A 15 -23.48 -11.67 -50.20
CA ILE A 15 -22.04 -11.80 -50.01
C ILE A 15 -21.39 -10.44 -49.87
N LEU A 16 -21.81 -9.49 -50.64
CA LEU A 16 -21.31 -8.08 -50.54
C LEU A 16 -21.67 -7.42 -49.22
N ALA A 17 -22.84 -7.65 -48.73
CA ALA A 17 -23.26 -7.15 -47.42
C ALA A 17 -22.46 -7.78 -46.29
N GLY A 18 -22.17 -9.05 -46.39
CA GLY A 18 -21.32 -9.73 -45.40
C GLY A 18 -19.88 -9.20 -45.33
N ILE A 19 -19.33 -8.88 -46.47
CA ILE A 19 -17.95 -8.32 -46.53
C ILE A 19 -17.91 -6.91 -45.92
N LEU A 20 -18.91 -6.11 -46.14
CA LEU A 20 -18.98 -4.77 -45.59
C LEU A 20 -19.10 -4.78 -44.07
N SER A 21 -19.81 -5.71 -43.50
CA SER A 21 -19.95 -5.79 -42.04
C SER A 21 -18.67 -6.22 -41.32
N GLN A 22 -17.84 -7.01 -41.99
CA GLN A 22 -16.57 -7.42 -41.41
C GLN A 22 -15.55 -6.31 -41.29
N ARG A 23 -15.60 -5.34 -42.15
CA ARG A 23 -14.67 -4.20 -42.10
C ARG A 23 -14.91 -3.27 -40.92
N ALA A 24 -16.14 -3.17 -40.49
CA ALA A 24 -16.48 -2.36 -39.34
C ALA A 24 -15.95 -2.97 -38.01
N ALA A 25 -15.87 -4.30 -37.95
CA ALA A 25 -15.37 -4.97 -36.76
C ALA A 25 -13.85 -4.85 -36.55
N VAL A 26 -13.10 -4.63 -37.63
CA VAL A 26 -11.63 -4.55 -37.56
C VAL A 26 -11.17 -3.15 -37.20
N ALA A 27 -12.01 -2.15 -37.36
CA ALA A 27 -11.66 -0.76 -37.14
C ALA A 27 -11.64 -0.32 -35.67
N LEU A 28 -12.07 -1.18 -34.78
CA LEU A 28 -11.99 -0.94 -33.34
C LEU A 28 -10.71 -1.59 -32.83
N PRO A 29 -9.65 -0.85 -32.63
CA PRO A 29 -8.61 -1.32 -31.76
C PRO A 29 -9.29 -1.59 -30.43
N SER A 30 -9.44 -2.85 -30.11
CA SER A 30 -9.87 -3.23 -28.79
C SER A 30 -8.91 -2.59 -27.79
N PHE A 31 -9.36 -1.53 -27.22
CA PHE A 31 -8.68 -0.87 -26.11
C PHE A 31 -8.78 -1.72 -24.82
N SER A 32 -9.12 -2.98 -24.99
CA SER A 32 -9.32 -3.92 -23.90
C SER A 32 -8.06 -4.58 -23.40
N ALA A 33 -6.93 -4.29 -23.98
CA ALA A 33 -5.70 -4.97 -23.59
C ALA A 33 -4.86 -4.22 -22.56
N TYR A 34 -5.40 -3.15 -22.01
CA TYR A 34 -4.90 -2.76 -20.70
C TYR A 34 -5.69 -3.55 -19.66
N GLU A 35 -5.44 -4.83 -19.61
CA GLU A 35 -5.52 -5.51 -18.36
C GLU A 35 -4.65 -4.69 -17.42
N TYR A 36 -5.29 -3.75 -16.76
CA TYR A 36 -4.81 -3.32 -15.48
C TYR A 36 -4.70 -4.60 -14.66
N HIS A 37 -3.56 -5.24 -14.70
CA HIS A 37 -3.14 -5.94 -13.53
C HIS A 37 -3.16 -4.86 -12.46
N GLN A 38 -4.27 -4.73 -11.80
CA GLN A 38 -4.28 -4.26 -10.45
C GLN A 38 -3.43 -5.27 -9.69
N SER A 39 -2.12 -5.22 -9.90
CA SER A 39 -1.24 -5.47 -8.82
C SER A 39 -1.70 -4.43 -7.81
N THR A 40 -2.52 -4.85 -6.90
CA THR A 40 -2.73 -4.19 -5.65
C THR A 40 -1.38 -4.19 -4.95
N VAL A 41 -0.46 -3.41 -5.48
CA VAL A 41 0.58 -2.84 -4.66
C VAL A 41 -0.23 -1.94 -3.75
N LYS A 42 -0.65 -2.51 -2.64
CA LYS A 42 -1.17 -1.78 -1.52
C LYS A 42 0.01 -0.92 -1.07
N CYS A 43 0.16 0.22 -1.72
CA CYS A 43 0.97 1.30 -1.20
C CYS A 43 0.27 1.73 0.07
N GLU A 44 0.48 0.98 1.12
CA GLU A 44 0.13 1.37 2.46
C GLU A 44 1.07 2.51 2.79
N VAL A 45 0.63 3.72 2.45
CA VAL A 45 1.34 4.93 2.85
C VAL A 45 1.35 4.90 4.38
N PRO A 46 2.53 4.84 5.00
CA PRO A 46 2.59 4.80 6.44
C PRO A 46 1.91 6.05 7.00
N GLN A 47 0.87 5.84 7.77
CA GLN A 47 0.11 6.91 8.39
C GLN A 47 0.67 7.21 9.78
N ARG A 48 0.65 8.49 10.14
CA ARG A 48 1.03 8.93 11.48
C ARG A 48 -0.11 8.65 12.45
N PHE A 49 0.21 7.96 13.53
CA PHE A 49 -0.73 7.60 14.59
C PHE A 49 -0.23 8.09 15.95
N MET A 50 -1.15 8.13 16.90
CA MET A 50 -0.85 8.28 18.31
C MET A 50 -0.92 6.93 19.02
N VAL A 51 -0.18 6.77 20.11
CA VAL A 51 -0.16 5.51 20.88
C VAL A 51 -1.56 5.06 21.27
N LYS A 52 -2.44 5.96 21.67
CA LYS A 52 -3.84 5.62 22.02
C LYS A 52 -4.66 5.02 20.88
N GLN A 53 -4.25 5.20 19.64
CA GLN A 53 -4.95 4.70 18.45
C GLN A 53 -4.54 3.26 18.10
N LEU A 54 -3.38 2.81 18.57
CA LEU A 54 -2.82 1.50 18.23
C LEU A 54 -3.76 0.33 18.53
N PRO A 55 -4.50 0.28 19.67
CA PRO A 55 -5.41 -0.82 19.96
C PRO A 55 -6.53 -1.00 18.94
N TYR A 56 -6.86 0.03 18.19
CA TYR A 56 -7.93 0.02 17.18
C TYR A 56 -7.45 -0.37 15.79
N LEU A 57 -6.14 -0.46 15.59
CA LEU A 57 -5.55 -0.88 14.33
C LEU A 57 -5.50 -2.40 14.23
N LYS A 58 -5.39 -2.90 13.01
CA LYS A 58 -5.18 -4.33 12.75
C LYS A 58 -3.74 -4.71 13.07
N ASP A 59 -3.55 -5.96 13.45
CA ASP A 59 -2.23 -6.57 13.51
C ASP A 59 -1.47 -6.40 12.19
N ASN A 60 -0.16 -6.27 12.25
CA ASN A 60 0.73 -6.02 11.11
C ASN A 60 0.46 -4.68 10.38
N SER A 61 -0.19 -3.72 11.02
CA SER A 61 -0.33 -2.36 10.46
C SER A 61 0.99 -1.61 10.50
N ARG A 62 1.30 -0.92 9.41
CA ARG A 62 2.45 -0.01 9.38
C ARG A 62 2.05 1.33 9.97
N VAL A 63 2.88 1.81 10.87
CA VAL A 63 2.62 3.03 11.63
C VAL A 63 3.83 3.94 11.67
N ILE A 64 3.57 5.23 11.77
CA ILE A 64 4.55 6.25 12.14
C ILE A 64 4.12 6.83 13.48
N LEU A 65 5.01 6.78 14.46
CA LEU A 65 4.84 7.38 15.77
C LEU A 65 5.86 8.50 15.97
N GLU A 66 5.46 9.54 16.67
CA GLU A 66 6.33 10.66 17.02
C GLU A 66 6.21 10.96 18.53
N GLY A 67 7.31 10.88 19.22
CA GLY A 67 7.36 11.03 20.68
C GLY A 67 8.77 10.84 21.22
N ASN A 68 8.89 10.32 22.43
CA ASN A 68 10.15 10.20 23.16
C ASN A 68 10.39 8.75 23.61
N ILE A 69 11.65 8.33 23.56
CA ILE A 69 12.08 7.08 24.17
C ILE A 69 12.33 7.35 25.65
N GLN A 70 11.54 6.74 26.52
CA GLN A 70 11.55 6.98 27.95
C GLN A 70 12.63 6.18 28.66
N THR A 71 12.70 4.90 28.34
CA THR A 71 13.56 3.97 29.05
C THR A 71 13.90 2.76 28.19
N GLN A 72 15.05 2.18 28.43
CA GLN A 72 15.45 0.92 27.85
C GLN A 72 15.06 -0.22 28.81
N LEU A 73 14.37 -1.22 28.30
CA LEU A 73 13.96 -2.42 29.04
C LEU A 73 15.02 -3.51 28.96
N ASP A 74 15.54 -3.71 27.76
CA ASP A 74 16.62 -4.63 27.46
C ASP A 74 17.39 -4.14 26.21
N PRO A 75 18.40 -4.87 25.69
CA PRO A 75 19.21 -4.36 24.59
C PRO A 75 18.48 -3.96 23.32
N GLU A 76 17.28 -4.51 23.10
CA GLU A 76 16.50 -4.23 21.89
C GLU A 76 15.11 -3.64 22.18
N HIS A 77 14.64 -3.68 23.43
CA HIS A 77 13.31 -3.22 23.81
C HIS A 77 13.35 -1.92 24.61
N TYR A 78 12.45 -1.01 24.26
CA TYR A 78 12.37 0.33 24.81
C TYR A 78 10.92 0.71 25.09
N LEU A 79 10.70 1.54 26.07
CA LEU A 79 9.42 2.23 26.24
C LEU A 79 9.42 3.53 25.48
N PHE A 80 8.45 3.68 24.63
CA PHE A 80 8.18 4.88 23.87
C PHE A 80 6.91 5.53 24.36
N ALA A 81 6.91 6.83 24.50
CA ALA A 81 5.76 7.62 24.93
C ALA A 81 5.50 8.78 23.98
N ASP A 82 4.24 9.01 23.71
CA ASP A 82 3.73 10.29 23.24
C ASP A 82 2.80 10.90 24.30
N TYR A 83 2.18 12.03 24.00
CA TYR A 83 1.26 12.64 24.94
C TYR A 83 -0.02 11.84 25.18
N SER A 84 -0.29 10.82 24.39
CA SER A 84 -1.51 9.99 24.47
C SER A 84 -1.33 8.69 25.21
N GLY A 85 -0.10 8.21 25.39
CA GLY A 85 0.18 6.93 26.05
C GLY A 85 1.61 6.43 25.86
N VAL A 86 1.82 5.19 26.26
CA VAL A 86 3.10 4.49 26.23
C VAL A 86 2.94 3.17 25.49
N VAL A 87 3.94 2.80 24.71
CA VAL A 87 3.99 1.53 23.99
C VAL A 87 5.42 0.98 23.99
N GLU A 88 5.55 -0.32 23.98
CA GLU A 88 6.83 -1.00 23.81
C GLU A 88 7.24 -1.00 22.34
N ILE A 89 8.52 -0.68 22.09
CA ILE A 89 9.11 -0.74 20.76
C ILE A 89 10.35 -1.60 20.77
N LYS A 90 10.54 -2.35 19.70
CA LYS A 90 11.76 -3.10 19.45
C LYS A 90 12.61 -2.37 18.42
N ILE A 91 13.82 -2.01 18.81
CA ILE A 91 14.80 -1.35 17.97
C ILE A 91 16.07 -2.18 17.96
N SER A 92 16.44 -2.71 16.80
CA SER A 92 17.68 -3.49 16.68
C SER A 92 18.91 -2.61 16.86
N ALA A 93 19.99 -3.20 17.33
CA ALA A 93 21.28 -2.51 17.50
C ALA A 93 21.78 -1.90 16.17
N ALA A 94 21.50 -2.55 15.04
CA ALA A 94 21.86 -2.06 13.72
C ALA A 94 21.09 -0.75 13.35
N LEU A 95 19.86 -0.63 13.81
CA LEU A 95 19.02 0.55 13.56
C LEU A 95 19.47 1.76 14.39
N TRP A 96 19.93 1.54 15.62
CA TRP A 96 20.50 2.59 16.44
C TRP A 96 21.71 3.28 15.79
N GLY A 97 22.55 2.49 15.11
CA GLY A 97 23.77 3.01 14.49
C GLY A 97 24.64 3.77 15.48
N LYS A 98 25.09 4.96 15.07
CA LYS A 98 25.89 5.87 15.90
C LYS A 98 25.06 7.03 16.46
N THR A 99 23.75 6.99 16.35
CA THR A 99 22.88 8.08 16.79
C THR A 99 22.73 8.04 18.30
N ILE A 100 23.06 9.12 18.96
CA ILE A 100 22.82 9.29 20.39
C ILE A 100 21.45 9.96 20.52
N ILE A 101 20.53 9.26 21.19
CA ILE A 101 19.17 9.73 21.45
C ILE A 101 19.01 9.82 22.97
N THR A 102 18.52 10.96 23.42
CA THR A 102 18.21 11.20 24.83
C THR A 102 16.70 11.18 25.06
N PRO A 103 16.22 10.98 26.29
CA PRO A 103 14.78 11.03 26.60
C PRO A 103 14.11 12.38 26.30
N TYR A 104 14.89 13.41 26.09
CA TYR A 104 14.39 14.76 25.75
C TYR A 104 14.24 14.96 24.23
N ASP A 105 14.82 14.06 23.43
CA ASP A 105 14.73 14.16 21.98
C ASP A 105 13.39 13.62 21.49
N THR A 106 12.74 14.36 20.62
CA THR A 106 11.59 13.83 19.90
C THR A 106 12.07 12.99 18.74
N VAL A 107 11.62 11.76 18.68
CA VAL A 107 11.95 10.82 17.62
C VAL A 107 10.71 10.45 16.82
N ARG A 108 10.91 10.23 15.54
CA ARG A 108 9.93 9.63 14.66
C ARG A 108 10.34 8.19 14.42
N ILE A 109 9.44 7.29 14.72
CA ILE A 109 9.63 5.85 14.54
C ILE A 109 8.64 5.36 13.50
N GLU A 110 9.16 4.68 12.50
CA GLU A 110 8.38 3.99 11.50
C GLU A 110 8.58 2.49 11.68
N GLY A 111 7.50 1.74 11.64
CA GLY A 111 7.57 0.32 11.82
C GLY A 111 6.24 -0.39 11.66
N GLU A 112 6.26 -1.67 11.93
CA GLU A 112 5.11 -2.56 11.89
C GLU A 112 4.64 -2.88 13.31
N MET A 113 3.35 -2.84 13.50
CA MET A 113 2.74 -3.16 14.77
C MET A 113 2.51 -4.66 14.90
N GLU A 114 3.03 -5.27 15.94
CA GLU A 114 2.65 -6.61 16.39
C GLU A 114 1.63 -6.49 17.51
N LYS A 115 0.50 -7.12 17.31
CA LYS A 115 -0.61 -7.10 18.26
C LYS A 115 -0.94 -8.52 18.70
N ASP A 116 -0.74 -8.79 19.96
CA ASP A 116 -1.21 -10.00 20.61
C ASP A 116 -2.42 -9.70 21.50
N ARG A 117 -3.02 -10.72 22.10
CA ARG A 117 -4.21 -10.61 22.95
C ARG A 117 -4.03 -9.66 24.15
N HIS A 118 -2.80 -9.51 24.62
CA HIS A 118 -2.48 -8.79 25.86
C HIS A 118 -1.45 -7.68 25.70
N SER A 119 -0.83 -7.57 24.52
CA SER A 119 0.25 -6.63 24.28
C SER A 119 0.24 -6.06 22.87
N ILE A 120 0.78 -4.87 22.77
CA ILE A 120 1.07 -4.22 21.49
C ILE A 120 2.54 -3.82 21.54
N MET A 121 3.27 -4.16 20.47
CA MET A 121 4.66 -3.81 20.29
C MET A 121 4.87 -3.27 18.88
N ILE A 122 5.76 -2.32 18.73
CA ILE A 122 6.16 -1.80 17.42
C ILE A 122 7.54 -2.33 17.07
N MET A 123 7.63 -2.98 15.93
CA MET A 123 8.91 -3.40 15.33
C MET A 123 9.44 -2.24 14.48
N ALA A 124 10.40 -1.50 15.01
CA ALA A 124 10.93 -0.33 14.31
C ALA A 124 11.79 -0.72 13.10
N ASP A 125 11.50 -0.12 11.96
CA ASP A 125 12.29 -0.24 10.72
C ASP A 125 13.14 1.00 10.49
N ASN A 126 12.68 2.15 10.95
CA ASN A 126 13.37 3.43 10.83
C ASN A 126 13.18 4.29 12.07
N ILE A 127 14.20 5.04 12.41
CA ILE A 127 14.21 5.98 13.52
C ILE A 127 14.93 7.26 13.13
N ASP A 128 14.24 8.38 13.25
CA ASP A 128 14.76 9.70 12.95
C ASP A 128 14.57 10.65 14.14
N VAL A 129 15.59 11.41 14.45
CA VAL A 129 15.46 12.50 15.44
C VAL A 129 14.80 13.70 14.79
N VAL A 130 13.66 14.09 15.34
CA VAL A 130 12.94 15.28 14.89
C VAL A 130 13.67 16.51 15.46
N LYS A 131 14.45 17.15 14.60
CA LYS A 131 15.08 18.44 14.99
C LYS A 131 14.00 19.51 14.89
N ASN A 132 13.60 20.04 16.02
CA ASN A 132 12.82 21.28 16.00
C ASN A 132 13.69 22.38 15.40
N PRO A 133 13.23 23.08 14.36
CA PRO A 133 13.93 24.26 13.91
C PRO A 133 13.96 25.26 15.08
N ALA A 134 15.16 25.59 15.47
CA ALA A 134 15.38 26.61 16.52
C ALA A 134 14.88 27.97 16.03
#